data_3a0359be57e891845f60eec1c0cd6411
#
_entry.id   3a0359be57e891845f60eec1c0cd6411
#
_cell.length_a   1.000
_cell.length_b   1.000
_cell.length_c   1.000
_cell.angle_alpha   90.00
_cell.angle_beta   90.00
_cell.angle_gamma   90.00
#
_symmetry.space_group_name_H-M   'P 1'
#
loop_
_entity.id
_entity.type
_entity.pdbx_description
1 polymer ?
#
loop_
_entity_poly.entity_id
_entity_poly.type
_entity_poly.pdbx_seq_one_letter_code
_entity_poly.pdbx_strand_id
1 'polypeptide(L)'
;MLNRIKSPWMGIWNGVGGKIEKGEEPKESVLREIMEETGIPLSDVEYKGVVTWMVDGSITGGMHAFLAEVPKDFEYHTPISTDEGILDWKKISWILHPDNLGMANLKYFLLKMLEDSNTYNHKFVYENGNVADYSAEPMEEFLNV
;
A
#
# COMPACT_ATOMS: atom_id res chain seq x y z
N MET A 1 9.54 1.46 0.34
CA MET A 1 8.63 2.53 -0.17
C MET A 1 9.09 2.95 -1.56
N LEU A 2 8.16 3.34 -2.40
CA LEU A 2 8.40 3.81 -3.76
C LEU A 2 7.99 5.28 -3.87
N ASN A 3 8.91 6.11 -4.36
CA ASN A 3 8.62 7.48 -4.77
C ASN A 3 8.39 7.47 -6.29
N ARG A 4 7.17 7.73 -6.72
CA ARG A 4 6.77 7.57 -8.12
C ARG A 4 7.30 8.67 -9.01
N ILE A 5 7.69 8.30 -10.23
CA ILE A 5 8.04 9.27 -11.28
C ILE A 5 6.86 9.64 -12.18
N LYS A 6 5.71 8.99 -11.99
CA LYS A 6 4.50 9.16 -12.83
C LYS A 6 3.29 9.52 -11.99
N SER A 7 2.35 10.24 -12.60
CA SER A 7 1.02 10.47 -12.06
C SER A 7 0.21 9.16 -11.99
N PRO A 8 -0.69 8.94 -11.02
CA PRO A 8 -0.92 9.78 -9.86
C PRO A 8 0.16 9.64 -8.81
N TRP A 9 0.23 10.56 -7.86
CA TRP A 9 1.20 10.56 -6.78
C TRP A 9 2.66 10.74 -7.20
N MET A 10 2.92 11.44 -8.30
CA MET A 10 4.29 11.76 -8.73
C MET A 10 5.06 12.50 -7.62
N GLY A 11 6.25 12.01 -7.28
CA GLY A 11 7.09 12.59 -6.22
C GLY A 11 6.64 12.28 -4.80
N ILE A 12 5.63 11.43 -4.63
CA ILE A 12 5.06 11.04 -3.34
C ILE A 12 5.43 9.59 -3.04
N TRP A 13 5.71 9.32 -1.77
CA TRP A 13 6.03 7.97 -1.29
C TRP A 13 4.78 7.16 -1.00
N ASN A 14 4.78 5.91 -1.42
CA ASN A 14 3.71 4.96 -1.14
C ASN A 14 4.27 3.53 -1.14
N GLY A 15 3.41 2.56 -0.85
CA GLY A 15 3.76 1.15 -0.97
C GLY A 15 4.00 0.73 -2.40
N VAL A 16 4.67 -0.41 -2.56
CA VAL A 16 4.91 -1.04 -3.86
C VAL A 16 3.68 -1.83 -4.28
N GLY A 17 3.30 -1.76 -5.53
CA GLY A 17 2.18 -2.53 -6.05
C GLY A 17 1.86 -2.18 -7.49
N GLY A 18 0.83 -2.82 -8.01
CA GLY A 18 0.37 -2.61 -9.37
C GLY A 18 -1.03 -3.16 -9.58
N LYS A 19 -1.45 -3.21 -10.82
CA LYS A 19 -2.77 -3.71 -11.19
C LYS A 19 -2.79 -5.23 -11.21
N ILE A 20 -3.91 -5.80 -10.77
CA ILE A 20 -4.18 -7.22 -10.91
C ILE A 20 -4.44 -7.53 -12.39
N GLU A 21 -3.67 -8.46 -12.94
CA GLU A 21 -3.86 -8.92 -14.31
C GLU A 21 -5.01 -9.92 -14.38
N LYS A 22 -5.57 -10.07 -15.58
CA LYS A 22 -6.68 -10.99 -15.81
C LYS A 22 -6.27 -12.42 -15.43
N GLY A 23 -7.08 -13.05 -14.57
CA GLY A 23 -6.86 -14.41 -14.10
C GLY A 23 -5.94 -14.54 -12.90
N GLU A 24 -5.36 -13.43 -12.42
CA GLU A 24 -4.55 -13.43 -11.20
C GLU A 24 -5.42 -13.29 -9.95
N GLU A 25 -5.05 -14.02 -8.91
CA GLU A 25 -5.53 -13.74 -7.56
C GLU A 25 -4.75 -12.54 -6.96
N PRO A 26 -5.34 -11.79 -6.01
CA PRO A 26 -4.66 -10.64 -5.42
C PRO A 26 -3.28 -10.96 -4.83
N LYS A 27 -3.13 -12.10 -4.16
CA LYS A 27 -1.85 -12.53 -3.58
C LYS A 27 -0.81 -12.82 -4.67
N GLU A 28 -1.20 -13.49 -5.74
CA GLU A 28 -0.31 -13.75 -6.88
C GLU A 28 0.15 -12.45 -7.52
N SER A 29 -0.76 -11.51 -7.68
CA SER A 29 -0.48 -10.20 -8.25
C SER A 29 0.55 -9.44 -7.43
N VAL A 30 0.39 -9.35 -6.11
CA VAL A 30 1.30 -8.60 -5.27
C VAL A 30 2.69 -9.24 -5.23
N LEU A 31 2.77 -10.55 -5.19
CA LEU A 31 4.07 -11.26 -5.24
C LEU A 31 4.79 -11.02 -6.56
N ARG A 32 4.07 -11.07 -7.68
CA ARG A 32 4.61 -10.75 -9.00
C ARG A 32 5.11 -9.31 -9.08
N GLU A 33 4.29 -8.35 -8.67
CA GLU A 33 4.64 -6.92 -8.70
C GLU A 33 5.86 -6.60 -7.83
N ILE A 34 5.95 -7.19 -6.64
CA ILE A 34 7.12 -7.00 -5.77
C ILE A 34 8.38 -7.54 -6.45
N MET A 35 8.31 -8.71 -7.06
CA MET A 35 9.45 -9.29 -7.77
C MET A 35 9.85 -8.43 -8.98
N GLU A 36 8.89 -7.97 -9.78
CA GLU A 36 9.15 -7.13 -10.95
C GLU A 36 9.75 -5.78 -10.57
N GLU A 37 9.20 -5.12 -9.55
CA GLU A 37 9.60 -3.77 -9.18
C GLU A 37 10.82 -3.71 -8.28
N THR A 38 10.98 -4.68 -7.38
CA THR A 38 12.06 -4.66 -6.39
C THR A 38 13.12 -5.73 -6.58
N GLY A 39 12.80 -6.82 -7.25
CA GLY A 39 13.66 -7.99 -7.34
C GLY A 39 13.69 -8.84 -6.07
N ILE A 40 12.87 -8.53 -5.08
CA ILE A 40 12.82 -9.27 -3.81
C ILE A 40 11.92 -10.50 -3.99
N PRO A 41 12.45 -11.73 -3.85
CA PRO A 41 11.66 -12.94 -3.98
C PRO A 41 10.91 -13.27 -2.68
N LEU A 42 9.71 -12.75 -2.54
CA LEU A 42 8.83 -13.11 -1.42
C LEU A 42 8.03 -14.36 -1.76
N SER A 43 7.92 -15.27 -0.80
CA SER A 43 7.10 -16.48 -0.94
C SER A 43 5.73 -16.32 -0.32
N ASP A 44 5.56 -15.37 0.60
CA ASP A 44 4.31 -15.15 1.29
C ASP A 44 4.12 -13.70 1.71
N VAL A 45 2.85 -13.31 1.82
CA VAL A 45 2.40 -12.01 2.29
C VAL A 45 1.15 -12.19 3.15
N GLU A 46 0.95 -11.28 4.09
CA GLU A 46 -0.24 -11.26 4.94
C GLU A 46 -1.28 -10.30 4.35
N TYR A 47 -2.50 -10.80 4.11
CA TYR A 47 -3.60 -9.97 3.63
C TYR A 47 -4.11 -9.06 4.75
N LYS A 48 -4.21 -7.77 4.48
CA LYS A 48 -4.64 -6.76 5.47
C LYS A 48 -5.96 -6.08 5.12
N GLY A 49 -6.59 -6.47 4.04
CA GLY A 49 -7.87 -5.93 3.63
C GLY A 49 -7.80 -5.09 2.38
N VAL A 50 -8.68 -4.11 2.31
CA VAL A 50 -8.79 -3.23 1.13
C VAL A 50 -8.68 -1.77 1.53
N VAL A 51 -8.25 -0.97 0.57
CA VAL A 51 -8.30 0.49 0.64
C VAL A 51 -9.18 0.96 -0.49
N THR A 52 -10.24 1.68 -0.17
CA THR A 52 -11.19 2.18 -1.17
C THR A 52 -11.26 3.70 -1.11
N TRP A 53 -11.60 4.32 -2.22
CA TRP A 53 -11.70 5.77 -2.28
C TRP A 53 -12.89 6.24 -3.10
N MET A 54 -13.49 7.30 -2.58
CA MET A 54 -14.53 8.07 -3.23
C MET A 54 -13.96 9.45 -3.51
N VAL A 55 -14.05 9.90 -4.75
CA VAL A 55 -13.53 11.21 -5.17
C VAL A 55 -14.69 12.04 -5.67
N ASP A 56 -14.91 13.21 -5.03
CA ASP A 56 -15.95 14.18 -5.39
C ASP A 56 -17.34 13.54 -5.56
N GLY A 57 -17.69 12.65 -4.61
CA GLY A 57 -19.00 12.01 -4.55
C GLY A 57 -19.19 10.74 -5.38
N SER A 58 -18.17 10.30 -6.12
CA SER A 58 -18.22 9.08 -6.93
C SER A 58 -17.20 8.05 -6.45
N ILE A 59 -17.60 6.78 -6.39
CA ILE A 59 -16.67 5.69 -6.10
C ILE A 59 -15.71 5.56 -7.29
N THR A 60 -14.41 5.73 -7.01
CA THR A 60 -13.39 5.82 -8.05
C THR A 60 -12.50 4.60 -8.14
N GLY A 61 -12.35 3.84 -7.05
CA GLY A 61 -11.54 2.63 -7.08
C GLY A 61 -11.16 2.10 -5.71
N GLY A 62 -10.28 1.11 -5.75
CA GLY A 62 -9.75 0.46 -4.56
C GLY A 62 -8.55 -0.42 -4.88
N MET A 63 -7.92 -0.89 -3.83
CA MET A 63 -6.79 -1.81 -3.92
C MET A 63 -6.82 -2.80 -2.76
N HIS A 64 -6.22 -3.96 -2.96
CA HIS A 64 -5.92 -4.87 -1.87
C HIS A 64 -4.63 -4.45 -1.17
N ALA A 65 -4.60 -4.59 0.15
CA ALA A 65 -3.45 -4.25 0.97
C ALA A 65 -2.84 -5.50 1.59
N PHE A 66 -1.53 -5.59 1.52
CA PHE A 66 -0.76 -6.71 2.06
C PHE A 66 0.41 -6.19 2.88
N LEU A 67 0.85 -7.00 3.83
CA LEU A 67 2.05 -6.77 4.61
C LEU A 67 2.99 -7.94 4.44
N ALA A 68 4.28 -7.65 4.28
CA ALA A 68 5.30 -8.68 4.18
C ALA A 68 6.53 -8.29 5.00
N GLU A 69 7.15 -9.28 5.63
CA GLU A 69 8.43 -9.11 6.28
C GLU A 69 9.55 -9.66 5.41
N VAL A 70 10.60 -8.88 5.28
CA VAL A 70 11.84 -9.32 4.65
C VAL A 70 12.74 -9.88 5.76
N PRO A 71 13.41 -11.03 5.56
CA PRO A 71 14.32 -11.58 6.57
C PRO A 71 15.36 -10.56 7.03
N LYS A 72 15.69 -10.56 8.32
CA LYS A 72 16.62 -9.58 8.92
C LYS A 72 18.01 -9.60 8.31
N ASP A 73 18.44 -10.76 7.82
CA ASP A 73 19.73 -10.97 7.18
C ASP A 73 19.72 -10.72 5.67
N PHE A 74 18.55 -10.37 5.13
CA PHE A 74 18.43 -10.02 3.72
C PHE A 74 18.97 -8.62 3.47
N GLU A 75 20.03 -8.52 2.70
CA GLU A 75 20.62 -7.25 2.32
C GLU A 75 19.97 -6.71 1.06
N TYR A 76 19.43 -5.49 1.17
CA TYR A 76 18.84 -4.77 0.06
C TYR A 76 19.29 -3.31 0.12
N HIS A 77 20.27 -3.00 -0.69
CA HIS A 77 20.92 -1.69 -0.66
C HIS A 77 20.04 -0.65 -1.37
N THR A 78 19.64 0.36 -0.62
CA THR A 78 18.83 1.48 -1.13
C THR A 78 19.52 2.81 -0.88
N PRO A 79 19.16 3.89 -1.57
CA PRO A 79 18.08 3.98 -2.57
C PRO A 79 18.43 3.32 -3.92
N ILE A 80 17.40 2.85 -4.62
CA ILE A 80 17.54 2.23 -5.94
C ILE A 80 16.63 2.96 -6.92
N SER A 81 17.19 3.37 -8.06
CA SER A 81 16.41 3.94 -9.16
C SER A 81 15.83 2.83 -10.03
N THR A 82 14.54 2.90 -10.30
CA THR A 82 13.80 1.96 -11.17
C THR A 82 13.00 2.72 -12.21
N ASP A 83 12.42 2.00 -13.17
CA ASP A 83 11.53 2.60 -14.17
C ASP A 83 10.27 3.22 -13.58
N GLU A 84 9.88 2.80 -12.38
CA GLU A 84 8.68 3.30 -11.68
C GLU A 84 9.00 4.44 -10.71
N GLY A 85 10.25 4.62 -10.33
CA GLY A 85 10.67 5.64 -9.37
C GLY A 85 11.84 5.19 -8.51
N ILE A 86 11.93 5.77 -7.33
CA ILE A 86 13.01 5.50 -6.38
C ILE A 86 12.49 4.61 -5.27
N LEU A 87 13.15 3.46 -5.07
CA LEU A 87 12.89 2.57 -3.94
C LEU A 87 13.81 2.91 -2.78
N ASP A 88 13.26 3.00 -1.58
CA ASP A 88 14.05 3.20 -0.38
C ASP A 88 13.35 2.63 0.86
N TRP A 89 14.14 2.15 1.80
CA TRP A 89 13.67 1.82 3.13
C TRP A 89 13.36 3.11 3.88
N LYS A 90 12.22 3.14 4.55
CA LYS A 90 11.83 4.28 5.39
C LYS A 90 11.45 3.78 6.77
N LYS A 91 11.90 4.49 7.81
CA LYS A 91 11.47 4.19 9.18
C LYS A 91 9.98 4.46 9.33
N ILE A 92 9.29 3.62 10.08
CA ILE A 92 7.87 3.81 10.38
C ILE A 92 7.63 5.18 11.02
N SER A 93 8.52 5.59 11.93
CA SER A 93 8.44 6.92 12.56
C SER A 93 8.52 8.07 11.56
N TRP A 94 9.30 7.92 10.49
CA TRP A 94 9.37 8.91 9.42
C TRP A 94 8.07 8.95 8.61
N ILE A 95 7.53 7.77 8.25
CA ILE A 95 6.28 7.65 7.51
C ILE A 95 5.13 8.32 8.26
N LEU A 96 5.07 8.12 9.57
CA LEU A 96 3.97 8.58 10.42
C LEU A 96 4.16 9.99 10.98
N HIS A 97 5.30 10.63 10.72
CA HIS A 97 5.57 11.95 11.27
C HIS A 97 4.56 12.98 10.75
N PRO A 98 3.93 13.77 11.65
CA PRO A 98 2.87 14.71 11.27
C PRO A 98 3.30 15.77 10.26
N ASP A 99 4.60 16.12 10.24
CA ASP A 99 5.13 17.11 9.31
C ASP A 99 5.54 16.51 7.96
N ASN A 100 5.40 15.20 7.80
CA ASN A 100 5.74 14.52 6.55
C ASN A 100 4.60 14.66 5.55
N LEU A 101 4.75 15.58 4.62
CA LEU A 101 3.80 15.83 3.53
C LEU A 101 4.12 15.05 2.26
N GLY A 102 5.18 14.24 2.30
CA GLY A 102 5.64 13.46 1.14
C GLY A 102 5.05 12.06 1.03
N MET A 103 4.09 11.72 1.89
CA MET A 103 3.41 10.43 1.90
C MET A 103 2.02 10.51 1.27
N ALA A 104 1.65 9.46 0.54
CA ALA A 104 0.27 9.24 0.13
C ALA A 104 -0.60 8.87 1.34
N ASN A 105 -1.69 8.18 1.12
CA ASN A 105 -2.66 7.88 2.18
C ASN A 105 -2.24 6.78 3.17
N LEU A 106 -1.10 6.13 2.96
CA LEU A 106 -0.60 5.04 3.82
C LEU A 106 -0.50 5.44 5.30
N LYS A 107 -0.14 6.68 5.59
CA LYS A 107 0.00 7.18 6.96
C LYS A 107 -1.29 7.06 7.79
N TYR A 108 -2.45 7.03 7.15
CA TYR A 108 -3.74 6.90 7.83
C TYR A 108 -3.99 5.48 8.36
N PHE A 109 -3.50 4.46 7.67
CA PHE A 109 -3.86 3.07 7.99
C PHE A 109 -2.68 2.15 8.31
N LEU A 110 -1.43 2.63 8.21
CA LEU A 110 -0.25 1.79 8.43
C LEU A 110 -0.22 1.17 9.83
N LEU A 111 -0.45 1.95 10.88
CA LEU A 111 -0.44 1.42 12.25
C LEU A 111 -1.48 0.33 12.46
N LYS A 112 -2.67 0.50 11.91
CA LYS A 112 -3.72 -0.50 12.00
C LYS A 112 -3.32 -1.81 11.31
N MET A 113 -2.64 -1.73 10.18
CA MET A 113 -2.09 -2.91 9.51
C MET A 113 -1.03 -3.62 10.35
N LEU A 114 -0.20 -2.87 11.06
CA LEU A 114 0.92 -3.41 11.85
C LEU A 114 0.50 -3.96 13.20
N GLU A 115 -0.46 -3.34 13.85
CA GLU A 115 -0.84 -3.62 15.25
C GLU A 115 -2.05 -4.53 15.40
N ASP A 116 -2.90 -4.60 14.39
CA ASP A 116 -4.16 -5.34 14.44
C ASP A 116 -4.11 -6.56 13.52
N SER A 117 -4.54 -7.71 14.03
CA SER A 117 -4.58 -8.95 13.25
C SER A 117 -5.80 -9.04 12.32
N ASN A 118 -6.79 -8.17 12.50
CA ASN A 118 -7.98 -8.16 11.68
C ASN A 118 -7.75 -7.49 10.33
N THR A 119 -8.65 -7.75 9.39
CA THR A 119 -8.68 -7.08 8.10
C THR A 119 -9.72 -5.97 8.10
N TYR A 120 -9.41 -4.88 7.39
CA TYR A 120 -10.27 -3.71 7.34
C TYR A 120 -10.51 -3.25 5.91
N ASN A 121 -11.64 -2.59 5.70
CA ASN A 121 -11.83 -1.71 4.57
C ASN A 121 -11.49 -0.30 5.03
N HIS A 122 -10.38 0.23 4.54
CA HIS A 122 -9.93 1.60 4.79
C HIS A 122 -10.57 2.50 3.75
N LYS A 123 -11.56 3.27 4.18
CA LYS A 123 -12.36 4.12 3.30
C LYS A 123 -11.88 5.56 3.34
N PHE A 124 -11.54 6.07 2.18
CA PHE A 124 -11.14 7.47 2.00
C PHE A 124 -12.19 8.21 1.21
N VAL A 125 -12.50 9.42 1.65
CA VAL A 125 -13.28 10.37 0.90
C VAL A 125 -12.37 11.54 0.55
N TYR A 126 -12.21 11.79 -0.74
CA TYR A 126 -11.43 12.92 -1.25
C TYR A 126 -12.35 14.00 -1.79
N GLU A 127 -12.04 15.23 -1.44
CA GLU A 127 -12.69 16.43 -1.97
C GLU A 127 -11.61 17.45 -2.35
N ASN A 128 -11.66 17.94 -3.57
CA ASN A 128 -10.69 18.91 -4.09
C ASN A 128 -9.22 18.47 -3.88
N GLY A 129 -8.95 17.19 -4.07
CA GLY A 129 -7.60 16.62 -3.93
C GLY A 129 -7.13 16.37 -2.51
N ASN A 130 -7.96 16.62 -1.51
CA ASN A 130 -7.64 16.42 -0.10
C ASN A 130 -8.48 15.32 0.53
N VAL A 131 -7.94 14.65 1.55
CA VAL A 131 -8.69 13.69 2.35
C VAL A 131 -9.70 14.46 3.20
N ALA A 132 -10.99 14.32 2.86
CA ALA A 132 -12.08 14.93 3.62
C ALA A 132 -12.52 14.04 4.77
N ASP A 133 -12.42 12.71 4.62
CA ASP A 133 -12.77 11.73 5.65
C ASP A 133 -11.99 10.44 5.47
N TYR A 134 -11.72 9.78 6.57
CA TYR A 134 -11.14 8.44 6.62
C TYR A 134 -11.84 7.62 7.69
N SER A 135 -12.20 6.38 7.35
CA SER A 135 -12.74 5.42 8.31
C SER A 135 -12.20 4.02 8.02
N ALA A 136 -12.09 3.22 9.06
CA ALA A 136 -11.72 1.81 8.95
C ALA A 136 -12.91 0.96 9.43
N GLU A 137 -13.46 0.16 8.53
CA GLU A 137 -14.54 -0.77 8.86
C GLU A 137 -14.00 -2.19 8.88
N PRO A 138 -14.23 -2.97 9.95
CA PRO A 138 -13.83 -4.37 9.97
C PRO A 138 -14.46 -5.12 8.79
N MET A 139 -13.65 -5.92 8.11
CA MET A 139 -14.16 -6.83 7.10
C MET A 139 -14.61 -8.10 7.79
N GLU A 140 -15.86 -8.49 7.54
CA GLU A 140 -16.33 -9.78 8.00
C GLU A 140 -15.58 -10.86 7.23
N GLU A 141 -14.98 -11.79 7.98
CA GLU A 141 -14.59 -13.04 7.37
C GLU A 141 -15.87 -13.69 6.86
N PHE A 142 -15.95 -13.87 5.55
CA PHE A 142 -16.96 -14.74 5.01
C PHE A 142 -16.70 -16.11 5.62
N LEU A 143 -17.50 -16.47 6.62
CA LEU A 143 -17.62 -17.84 7.02
C LEU A 143 -18.16 -18.57 5.81
N ASN A 144 -17.27 -19.15 5.04
CA ASN A 144 -17.65 -20.06 3.98
C ASN A 144 -18.35 -21.23 4.62
N VAL A 145 -19.59 -21.15 4.56
CA VAL A 145 -20.45 -22.28 4.88
C VAL A 145 -20.41 -23.21 3.70
#